data_0e60d3f0a6426b1ecf98a015bb5959f4
#
_entry.id   0e60d3f0a6426b1ecf98a015bb5959f4
#
_cell.length_a   1.000
_cell.length_b   1.000
_cell.length_c   1.000
_cell.angle_alpha   90.00
_cell.angle_beta   90.00
_cell.angle_gamma   90.00
#
_symmetry.space_group_name_H-M   'P 1'
#
loop_
_entity.id
_entity.type
_entity.pdbx_description
1 polymer ?
#
loop_
_entity_poly.entity_id
_entity_poly.type
_entity_poly.pdbx_seq_one_letter_code
_entity_poly.pdbx_strand_id
1 'polypeptide(L)'
;MKITGYGPWTLTLGSDREHELQILQASLYQKVQELFSKKSGLVFPNRSDEFFAITNKISLDDHIEIQKELESNFDIKLSMSIGYGISPFDANVLASDGKKLKKLLNEKYNIFGSMNGKEEQNVTILHLDVDSLSEKRKMISPYETSSLMFKLYSKMSEFFLEKKSLAFFMGGDNFMVVSNSEHKENAQEFIDMIKQQMNLLLNCGIGSGVTARDAAKLATQ
;
A
#
# COMPACT_ATOMS: atom_id res chain seq x y z
N MET A 1 2.13 -9.08 -2.12
CA MET A 1 3.45 -9.72 -2.30
C MET A 1 4.09 -9.90 -0.94
N LYS A 2 4.71 -11.04 -0.69
CA LYS A 2 5.31 -11.38 0.61
C LYS A 2 6.60 -12.17 0.46
N ILE A 3 7.61 -11.91 1.33
CA ILE A 3 8.83 -12.72 1.42
C ILE A 3 8.47 -14.06 2.07
N THR A 4 8.83 -15.16 1.41
CA THR A 4 8.60 -16.51 1.93
C THR A 4 9.72 -16.91 2.88
N GLY A 5 9.37 -17.47 4.05
CA GLY A 5 10.37 -17.90 5.04
C GLY A 5 11.12 -16.77 5.72
N TYR A 6 10.56 -15.55 5.75
CA TYR A 6 11.21 -14.36 6.31
C TYR A 6 11.71 -14.58 7.76
N GLY A 7 10.87 -15.08 8.66
CA GLY A 7 11.24 -15.27 10.07
C GLY A 7 12.47 -16.20 10.23
N PRO A 8 12.47 -17.45 9.74
CA PRO A 8 13.66 -18.29 9.77
C PRO A 8 14.88 -17.70 9.10
N TRP A 9 14.70 -17.02 7.96
CA TRP A 9 15.78 -16.39 7.22
C TRP A 9 16.44 -15.26 8.02
N THR A 10 15.69 -14.42 8.74
CA THR A 10 16.27 -13.34 9.56
C THR A 10 17.20 -13.85 10.66
N LEU A 11 17.00 -15.07 11.14
CA LEU A 11 17.86 -15.69 12.14
C LEU A 11 19.25 -16.05 11.60
N THR A 12 19.42 -16.14 10.29
CA THR A 12 20.71 -16.42 9.66
C THR A 12 21.64 -15.21 9.59
N LEU A 13 21.12 -13.99 9.81
CA LEU A 13 21.86 -12.73 9.69
C LEU A 13 22.74 -12.40 10.91
N GLY A 14 22.72 -13.24 11.95
CA GLY A 14 23.57 -13.08 13.12
C GLY A 14 23.13 -11.98 14.09
N SER A 15 24.09 -11.40 14.84
CA SER A 15 23.82 -10.43 15.91
C SER A 15 23.51 -9.02 15.40
N ASP A 16 23.96 -8.67 14.20
CA ASP A 16 23.73 -7.35 13.57
C ASP A 16 22.50 -7.32 12.64
N ARG A 17 21.66 -8.30 12.77
CA ARG A 17 20.52 -8.56 11.87
C ARG A 17 19.55 -7.38 11.69
N GLU A 18 19.32 -6.58 12.73
CA GLU A 18 18.37 -5.47 12.65
C GLU A 18 18.87 -4.38 11.69
N HIS A 19 20.17 -4.11 11.68
CA HIS A 19 20.80 -3.19 10.76
C HIS A 19 20.74 -3.72 9.32
N GLU A 20 21.16 -4.97 9.10
CA GLU A 20 21.12 -5.63 7.80
C GLU A 20 19.70 -5.72 7.23
N LEU A 21 18.70 -6.01 8.08
CA LEU A 21 17.29 -6.05 7.68
C LEU A 21 16.77 -4.70 7.22
N GLN A 22 17.12 -3.61 7.91
CA GLN A 22 16.68 -2.27 7.51
C GLN A 22 17.27 -1.87 6.15
N ILE A 23 18.55 -2.17 5.92
CA ILE A 23 19.20 -1.94 4.61
C ILE A 23 18.50 -2.74 3.51
N LEU A 24 18.28 -4.04 3.75
CA LEU A 24 17.59 -4.89 2.78
C LEU A 24 16.18 -4.40 2.48
N GLN A 25 15.39 -4.08 3.51
CA GLN A 25 14.02 -3.62 3.38
C GLN A 25 13.95 -2.33 2.55
N ALA A 26 14.86 -1.38 2.80
CA ALA A 26 14.92 -0.14 2.03
C ALA A 26 15.27 -0.40 0.56
N SER A 27 16.28 -1.25 0.30
CA SER A 27 16.72 -1.61 -1.05
C SER A 27 15.66 -2.41 -1.80
N LEU A 28 15.02 -3.37 -1.12
CA LEU A 28 13.93 -4.16 -1.68
C LEU A 28 12.73 -3.27 -2.03
N TYR A 29 12.32 -2.39 -1.13
CA TYR A 29 11.21 -1.47 -1.38
C TYR A 29 11.49 -0.55 -2.56
N GLN A 30 12.69 0.01 -2.64
CA GLN A 30 13.12 0.81 -3.80
C GLN A 30 12.95 0.02 -5.10
N LYS A 31 13.44 -1.22 -5.15
CA LYS A 31 13.38 -2.05 -6.36
C LYS A 31 11.94 -2.45 -6.71
N VAL A 32 11.13 -2.78 -5.72
CA VAL A 32 9.70 -3.08 -5.90
C VAL A 32 8.97 -1.88 -6.49
N GLN A 33 9.18 -0.68 -5.94
CA GLN A 33 8.61 0.56 -6.48
C GLN A 33 9.02 0.80 -7.93
N GLU A 34 10.31 0.62 -8.26
CA GLU A 34 10.82 0.79 -9.61
C GLU A 34 10.11 -0.15 -10.60
N LEU A 35 10.01 -1.43 -10.29
CA LEU A 35 9.48 -2.45 -11.19
C LEU A 35 7.98 -2.28 -11.41
N PHE A 36 7.19 -2.12 -10.35
CA PHE A 36 5.75 -1.91 -10.49
C PHE A 36 5.43 -0.57 -11.16
N SER A 37 6.19 0.48 -10.88
CA SER A 37 5.95 1.80 -11.49
C SER A 37 6.24 1.81 -13.00
N LYS A 38 7.17 1.01 -13.50
CA LYS A 38 7.40 0.81 -14.95
C LYS A 38 6.19 0.19 -15.64
N LYS A 39 5.39 -0.57 -14.92
CA LYS A 39 4.13 -1.19 -15.40
C LYS A 39 2.88 -0.39 -14.96
N SER A 40 3.05 0.87 -14.54
CA SER A 40 1.97 1.77 -14.08
C SER A 40 1.23 1.31 -12.80
N GLY A 41 1.84 0.41 -12.03
CA GLY A 41 1.38 0.03 -10.70
C GLY A 41 1.79 1.02 -9.62
N LEU A 42 1.19 0.87 -8.44
CA LEU A 42 1.49 1.63 -7.23
C LEU A 42 1.68 0.66 -6.06
N VAL A 43 2.75 0.85 -5.28
CA VAL A 43 3.11 -0.07 -4.19
C VAL A 43 3.14 0.64 -2.86
N PHE A 44 2.69 -0.05 -1.83
CA PHE A 44 2.69 0.40 -0.44
C PHE A 44 3.36 -0.65 0.46
N PRO A 45 4.24 -0.24 1.40
CA PRO A 45 4.73 -1.13 2.43
C PRO A 45 3.60 -1.45 3.41
N ASN A 46 3.47 -2.71 3.81
CA ASN A 46 2.53 -3.15 4.84
C ASN A 46 3.27 -3.62 6.11
N ARG A 47 4.23 -4.50 5.91
CA ARG A 47 5.13 -5.02 6.96
C ARG A 47 6.54 -5.11 6.40
N SER A 48 7.47 -5.44 7.26
CA SER A 48 8.88 -5.66 6.88
C SER A 48 9.07 -6.70 5.77
N ASP A 49 8.14 -7.64 5.65
CA ASP A 49 8.16 -8.76 4.69
C ASP A 49 7.03 -8.74 3.68
N GLU A 50 6.16 -7.70 3.68
CA GLU A 50 4.94 -7.71 2.90
C GLU A 50 4.64 -6.34 2.28
N PHE A 51 4.22 -6.36 1.01
CA PHE A 51 3.84 -5.18 0.24
C PHE A 51 2.45 -5.37 -0.37
N PHE A 52 1.66 -4.29 -0.36
CA PHE A 52 0.48 -4.17 -1.21
C PHE A 52 0.86 -3.51 -2.53
N ALA A 53 0.26 -3.99 -3.63
CA ALA A 53 0.40 -3.36 -4.94
C ALA A 53 -0.98 -3.23 -5.59
N ILE A 54 -1.25 -2.07 -6.15
CA ILE A 54 -2.42 -1.83 -6.98
C ILE A 54 -1.97 -1.99 -8.43
N THR A 55 -2.50 -3.02 -9.09
CA THR A 55 -1.93 -3.55 -10.33
C THR A 55 -2.96 -3.61 -11.48
N ASN A 56 -3.87 -2.66 -11.52
CA ASN A 56 -4.83 -2.54 -12.62
C ASN A 56 -4.08 -2.46 -13.95
N LYS A 57 -4.48 -3.30 -14.92
CA LYS A 57 -3.86 -3.46 -16.24
C LYS A 57 -2.47 -4.12 -16.26
N ILE A 58 -1.97 -4.62 -15.14
CA ILE A 58 -0.74 -5.44 -15.12
C ILE A 58 -1.12 -6.90 -15.37
N SER A 59 -0.51 -7.53 -16.36
CA SER A 59 -0.76 -8.92 -16.75
C SER A 59 -0.12 -9.93 -15.78
N LEU A 60 -0.50 -11.20 -15.87
CA LEU A 60 0.17 -12.27 -15.11
C LEU A 60 1.65 -12.38 -15.50
N ASP A 61 1.97 -12.25 -16.79
CA ASP A 61 3.35 -12.31 -17.28
C ASP A 61 4.20 -11.16 -16.73
N ASP A 62 3.62 -9.96 -16.59
CA ASP A 62 4.30 -8.84 -15.92
C ASP A 62 4.57 -9.13 -14.44
N HIS A 63 3.63 -9.74 -13.72
CA HIS A 63 3.86 -10.14 -12.33
C HIS A 63 4.97 -11.19 -12.22
N ILE A 64 5.02 -12.16 -13.15
CA ILE A 64 6.09 -13.16 -13.22
C ILE A 64 7.44 -12.50 -13.49
N GLU A 65 7.51 -11.56 -14.44
CA GLU A 65 8.72 -10.80 -14.76
C GLU A 65 9.23 -10.03 -13.55
N ILE A 66 8.34 -9.29 -12.88
CA ILE A 66 8.67 -8.53 -11.66
C ILE A 66 9.22 -9.45 -10.58
N GLN A 67 8.55 -10.58 -10.31
CA GLN A 67 9.00 -11.50 -9.27
C GLN A 67 10.36 -12.12 -9.62
N LYS A 68 10.56 -12.55 -10.87
CA LYS A 68 11.83 -13.08 -11.36
C LYS A 68 12.97 -12.08 -11.17
N GLU A 69 12.74 -10.81 -11.51
CA GLU A 69 13.76 -9.77 -11.36
C GLU A 69 14.07 -9.51 -9.88
N LEU A 70 13.06 -9.45 -9.00
CA LEU A 70 13.29 -9.30 -7.57
C LEU A 70 14.07 -10.47 -6.97
N GLU A 71 13.70 -11.72 -7.27
CA GLU A 71 14.39 -12.90 -6.78
C GLU A 71 15.81 -13.07 -7.35
N SER A 72 16.12 -12.44 -8.50
CA SER A 72 17.47 -12.44 -9.07
C SER A 72 18.37 -11.35 -8.46
N ASN A 73 17.81 -10.27 -7.95
CA ASN A 73 18.57 -9.17 -7.33
C ASN A 73 18.78 -9.35 -5.82
N PHE A 74 17.91 -10.15 -5.19
CA PHE A 74 17.93 -10.38 -3.74
C PHE A 74 17.92 -11.88 -3.48
N ASP A 75 18.70 -12.34 -2.50
CA ASP A 75 18.68 -13.75 -2.08
C ASP A 75 17.46 -14.05 -1.20
N ILE A 76 16.28 -13.88 -1.78
CA ILE A 76 14.98 -14.10 -1.14
C ILE A 76 14.06 -14.89 -2.05
N LYS A 77 13.05 -15.53 -1.45
CA LYS A 77 11.91 -16.11 -2.17
C LYS A 77 10.65 -15.31 -1.88
N LEU A 78 9.87 -15.08 -2.92
CA LEU A 78 8.65 -14.31 -2.86
C LEU A 78 7.43 -15.19 -3.12
N SER A 79 6.27 -14.72 -2.66
CA SER A 79 4.97 -15.19 -3.13
C SER A 79 4.10 -13.99 -3.42
N MET A 80 3.29 -14.08 -4.46
CA MET A 80 2.28 -13.08 -4.77
C MET A 80 0.88 -13.66 -4.62
N SER A 81 -0.08 -12.79 -4.29
CA SER A 81 -1.50 -13.15 -4.31
C SER A 81 -2.24 -12.02 -5.02
N ILE A 82 -3.03 -12.37 -6.03
CA ILE A 82 -3.74 -11.42 -6.88
C ILE A 82 -5.23 -11.60 -6.67
N GLY A 83 -5.96 -10.51 -6.47
CA GLY A 83 -7.41 -10.50 -6.33
C GLY A 83 -8.02 -9.36 -7.13
N TYR A 84 -9.18 -9.62 -7.71
CA TYR A 84 -10.03 -8.65 -8.40
C TYR A 84 -11.26 -8.42 -7.58
N GLY A 85 -11.64 -7.17 -7.34
CA GLY A 85 -12.81 -6.81 -6.57
C GLY A 85 -13.38 -5.46 -7.00
N ILE A 86 -14.66 -5.23 -6.73
CA ILE A 86 -15.33 -3.95 -6.99
C ILE A 86 -14.77 -2.87 -6.06
N SER A 87 -14.37 -3.25 -4.84
CA SER A 87 -13.68 -2.35 -3.93
C SER A 87 -12.24 -2.81 -3.66
N PRO A 88 -11.34 -1.90 -3.25
CA PRO A 88 -9.98 -2.24 -2.87
C PRO A 88 -9.91 -3.30 -1.76
N PHE A 89 -10.81 -3.22 -0.78
CA PHE A 89 -10.89 -4.19 0.30
C PHE A 89 -11.35 -5.57 -0.18
N ASP A 90 -12.38 -5.63 -1.05
CA ASP A 90 -12.84 -6.90 -1.61
C ASP A 90 -11.72 -7.58 -2.44
N ALA A 91 -10.99 -6.80 -3.25
CA ALA A 91 -9.83 -7.30 -3.98
C ALA A 91 -8.75 -7.88 -3.05
N ASN A 92 -8.46 -7.19 -1.93
CA ASN A 92 -7.52 -7.67 -0.92
C ASN A 92 -7.99 -8.98 -0.26
N VAL A 93 -9.27 -9.09 0.08
CA VAL A 93 -9.86 -10.33 0.63
C VAL A 93 -9.72 -11.48 -0.36
N LEU A 94 -10.08 -11.25 -1.64
CA LEU A 94 -9.98 -12.27 -2.68
C LEU A 94 -8.53 -12.70 -2.95
N ALA A 95 -7.58 -11.79 -2.89
CA ALA A 95 -6.14 -12.13 -2.97
C ALA A 95 -5.72 -13.03 -1.79
N SER A 96 -6.13 -12.68 -0.56
CA SER A 96 -5.86 -13.48 0.63
C SER A 96 -6.46 -14.89 0.54
N ASP A 97 -7.71 -14.99 0.11
CA ASP A 97 -8.42 -16.27 -0.02
C ASP A 97 -7.84 -17.12 -1.15
N GLY A 98 -7.40 -16.51 -2.25
CA GLY A 98 -6.68 -17.20 -3.31
C GLY A 98 -5.44 -17.94 -2.78
N LYS A 99 -4.69 -17.31 -1.87
CA LYS A 99 -3.53 -17.93 -1.22
C LYS A 99 -3.93 -19.04 -0.23
N LYS A 100 -4.91 -18.78 0.65
CA LYS A 100 -5.40 -19.74 1.65
C LYS A 100 -5.94 -21.00 0.97
N LEU A 101 -6.68 -20.84 -0.11
CA LEU A 101 -7.27 -21.94 -0.88
C LEU A 101 -6.30 -22.53 -1.91
N LYS A 102 -5.03 -22.10 -1.93
CA LYS A 102 -3.99 -22.56 -2.86
C LYS A 102 -4.40 -22.53 -4.33
N LYS A 103 -5.15 -21.48 -4.73
CA LYS A 103 -5.53 -21.24 -6.13
C LYS A 103 -4.30 -20.77 -6.90
N LEU A 104 -3.52 -21.68 -7.45
CA LEU A 104 -2.30 -21.40 -8.19
C LEU A 104 -2.60 -20.77 -9.55
N LEU A 105 -1.97 -19.64 -9.84
CA LEU A 105 -1.84 -19.03 -11.17
C LEU A 105 -0.50 -19.39 -11.80
N ASN A 106 0.55 -19.48 -10.99
CA ASN A 106 1.87 -19.94 -11.43
C ASN A 106 2.59 -20.65 -10.27
N GLU A 107 2.89 -21.92 -10.46
CA GLU A 107 3.53 -22.77 -9.45
C GLU A 107 5.00 -22.39 -9.23
N LYS A 108 5.75 -22.15 -10.31
CA LYS A 108 7.18 -21.84 -10.25
C LYS A 108 7.48 -20.61 -9.39
N TYR A 109 6.62 -19.60 -9.46
CA TYR A 109 6.81 -18.34 -8.74
C TYR A 109 5.86 -18.18 -7.54
N ASN A 110 5.11 -19.23 -7.16
CA ASN A 110 4.15 -19.16 -6.05
C ASN A 110 3.18 -17.97 -6.16
N ILE A 111 2.59 -17.79 -7.36
CA ILE A 111 1.58 -16.77 -7.59
C ILE A 111 0.20 -17.40 -7.47
N PHE A 112 -0.65 -16.83 -6.61
CA PHE A 112 -1.96 -17.34 -6.26
C PHE A 112 -3.05 -16.34 -6.62
N GLY A 113 -4.30 -16.78 -6.66
CA GLY A 113 -5.47 -15.93 -6.78
C GLY A 113 -6.22 -16.05 -8.09
N SER A 114 -6.61 -14.93 -8.67
CA SER A 114 -7.34 -14.85 -9.94
C SER A 114 -6.86 -13.66 -10.77
N MET A 115 -6.82 -13.83 -12.09
CA MET A 115 -6.62 -12.75 -13.06
C MET A 115 -7.94 -12.34 -13.71
N ASN A 116 -9.06 -12.88 -13.26
CA ASN A 116 -10.40 -12.58 -13.76
C ASN A 116 -11.31 -12.22 -12.58
N GLY A 117 -12.12 -11.19 -12.76
CA GLY A 117 -13.10 -10.74 -11.78
C GLY A 117 -13.81 -9.47 -12.23
N LYS A 118 -14.76 -9.03 -11.41
CA LYS A 118 -15.36 -7.70 -11.58
C LYS A 118 -14.46 -6.69 -10.91
N GLU A 119 -14.03 -5.67 -11.63
CA GLU A 119 -13.29 -4.52 -11.13
C GLU A 119 -13.94 -3.23 -11.62
N GLU A 120 -13.71 -2.13 -10.93
CA GLU A 120 -14.03 -0.80 -11.46
C GLU A 120 -13.09 -0.46 -12.62
N GLN A 121 -13.58 0.29 -13.61
CA GLN A 121 -12.78 0.70 -14.77
C GLN A 121 -11.61 1.61 -14.38
N ASN A 122 -11.81 2.43 -13.35
CA ASN A 122 -10.85 3.40 -12.86
C ASN A 122 -10.45 3.07 -11.41
N VAL A 123 -9.20 3.32 -11.12
CA VAL A 123 -8.69 3.40 -9.74
C VAL A 123 -8.87 4.83 -9.25
N THR A 124 -9.31 5.00 -8.01
CA THR A 124 -9.36 6.31 -7.37
C THR A 124 -8.38 6.34 -6.20
N ILE A 125 -7.56 7.37 -6.17
CA ILE A 125 -6.59 7.64 -5.09
C ILE A 125 -6.98 8.96 -4.43
N LEU A 126 -7.01 8.95 -3.08
CA LEU A 126 -7.04 10.15 -2.27
C LEU A 126 -5.63 10.36 -1.73
N HIS A 127 -5.08 11.55 -1.90
CA HIS A 127 -3.86 11.98 -1.25
C HIS A 127 -4.21 12.97 -0.16
N LEU A 128 -3.97 12.61 1.09
CA LEU A 128 -4.26 13.45 2.26
C LEU A 128 -2.96 13.90 2.91
N ASP A 129 -2.90 15.16 3.26
CA ASP A 129 -1.82 15.75 4.05
C ASP A 129 -2.37 16.62 5.18
N VAL A 130 -1.56 16.79 6.23
CA VAL A 130 -1.96 17.61 7.39
C VAL A 130 -1.58 19.07 7.13
N ASP A 131 -2.59 19.92 6.96
CA ASP A 131 -2.39 21.35 6.87
C ASP A 131 -1.88 21.92 8.21
N SER A 132 -1.10 23.01 8.12
CA SER A 132 -0.54 23.72 9.29
C SER A 132 0.27 22.89 10.29
N LEU A 133 0.75 21.68 9.88
CA LEU A 133 1.62 20.87 10.73
C LEU A 133 2.90 21.64 11.13
N SER A 134 3.40 22.52 10.29
CA SER A 134 4.56 23.38 10.56
C SER A 134 4.36 24.30 11.78
N GLU A 135 3.15 24.79 12.03
CA GLU A 135 2.86 25.60 13.22
C GLU A 135 2.75 24.73 14.48
N LYS A 136 2.13 23.56 14.38
CA LYS A 136 2.08 22.61 15.50
C LYS A 136 3.46 22.08 15.88
N ARG A 137 4.36 21.83 14.90
CA ARG A 137 5.75 21.42 15.14
C ARG A 137 6.57 22.42 15.95
N LYS A 138 6.17 23.70 16.01
CA LYS A 138 6.79 24.70 16.87
C LYS A 138 6.44 24.50 18.36
N MET A 139 5.36 23.79 18.65
CA MET A 139 4.81 23.61 20.00
C MET A 139 5.05 22.22 20.58
N ILE A 140 5.35 21.22 19.75
CA ILE A 140 5.56 19.82 20.15
C ILE A 140 6.85 19.26 19.54
N SER A 141 7.44 18.26 20.18
CA SER A 141 8.67 17.63 19.70
C SER A 141 8.43 16.81 18.41
N PRO A 142 9.51 16.50 17.66
CA PRO A 142 9.39 15.61 16.49
C PRO A 142 8.76 14.25 16.81
N TYR A 143 9.04 13.68 17.97
CA TYR A 143 8.49 12.40 18.38
C TYR A 143 6.99 12.48 18.71
N GLU A 144 6.55 13.57 19.38
CA GLU A 144 5.12 13.83 19.61
C GLU A 144 4.39 14.05 18.29
N THR A 145 5.01 14.71 17.30
CA THR A 145 4.48 14.83 15.94
C THR A 145 4.27 13.45 15.31
N SER A 146 5.26 12.57 15.40
CA SER A 146 5.13 11.19 14.88
C SER A 146 4.01 10.43 15.59
N SER A 147 3.91 10.55 16.92
CA SER A 147 2.81 9.95 17.70
C SER A 147 1.43 10.44 17.24
N LEU A 148 1.32 11.76 16.95
CA LEU A 148 0.08 12.34 16.41
C LEU A 148 -0.27 11.78 15.03
N MET A 149 0.73 11.61 14.14
CA MET A 149 0.53 11.02 12.81
C MET A 149 0.10 9.55 12.88
N PHE A 150 0.66 8.77 13.80
CA PHE A 150 0.23 7.38 14.01
C PHE A 150 -1.20 7.28 14.54
N LYS A 151 -1.62 8.19 15.45
CA LYS A 151 -3.02 8.26 15.90
C LYS A 151 -3.97 8.62 14.75
N LEU A 152 -3.57 9.57 13.90
CA LEU A 152 -4.33 9.93 12.70
C LEU A 152 -4.44 8.74 11.75
N TYR A 153 -3.32 8.04 11.49
CA TYR A 153 -3.31 6.86 10.63
C TYR A 153 -4.19 5.73 11.15
N SER A 154 -4.20 5.48 12.46
CA SER A 154 -5.10 4.49 13.06
C SER A 154 -6.57 4.81 12.76
N LYS A 155 -6.99 6.06 13.00
CA LYS A 155 -8.37 6.49 12.69
C LYS A 155 -8.68 6.42 11.19
N MET A 156 -7.73 6.80 10.36
CA MET A 156 -7.86 6.73 8.90
C MET A 156 -8.05 5.29 8.43
N SER A 157 -7.23 4.36 8.94
CA SER A 157 -7.31 2.97 8.54
C SER A 157 -8.64 2.32 8.96
N GLU A 158 -9.13 2.61 10.17
CA GLU A 158 -10.42 2.12 10.67
C GLU A 158 -11.58 2.68 9.82
N PHE A 159 -11.62 4.00 9.64
CA PHE A 159 -12.69 4.66 8.88
C PHE A 159 -12.77 4.17 7.43
N PHE A 160 -11.64 4.17 6.72
CA PHE A 160 -11.63 3.78 5.31
C PHE A 160 -11.80 2.27 5.10
N LEU A 161 -11.44 1.45 6.09
CA LEU A 161 -11.73 0.01 6.05
C LEU A 161 -13.24 -0.26 6.09
N GLU A 162 -13.99 0.44 6.94
CA GLU A 162 -15.46 0.36 6.98
C GLU A 162 -16.10 0.78 5.64
N LYS A 163 -15.48 1.70 4.93
CA LYS A 163 -15.87 2.16 3.60
C LYS A 163 -15.29 1.28 2.46
N LYS A 164 -14.76 0.09 2.78
CA LYS A 164 -14.14 -0.86 1.84
C LYS A 164 -12.97 -0.30 1.03
N SER A 165 -12.33 0.73 1.53
CA SER A 165 -11.12 1.38 1.00
C SER A 165 -9.89 0.95 1.80
N LEU A 166 -8.69 1.21 1.28
CA LEU A 166 -7.43 0.86 1.95
C LEU A 166 -6.58 2.12 2.12
N ALA A 167 -6.23 2.44 3.37
CA ALA A 167 -5.39 3.59 3.71
C ALA A 167 -3.94 3.17 3.97
N PHE A 168 -2.99 4.00 3.53
CA PHE A 168 -1.55 3.77 3.65
C PHE A 168 -0.84 5.03 4.14
N PHE A 169 0.07 4.87 5.09
CA PHE A 169 0.95 5.92 5.57
C PHE A 169 2.18 6.02 4.67
N MET A 170 2.42 7.20 4.09
CA MET A 170 3.53 7.43 3.17
C MET A 170 4.76 8.03 3.85
N GLY A 171 4.64 8.36 5.12
CA GLY A 171 5.69 9.04 5.90
C GLY A 171 5.45 10.55 6.04
N GLY A 172 6.04 11.13 7.07
CA GLY A 172 5.83 12.56 7.36
C GLY A 172 4.39 12.86 7.78
N ASP A 173 3.71 13.62 6.98
CA ASP A 173 2.29 14.03 7.11
C ASP A 173 1.42 13.53 5.95
N ASN A 174 1.96 12.65 5.11
CA ASN A 174 1.33 12.21 3.88
C ASN A 174 0.69 10.83 4.00
N PHE A 175 -0.53 10.71 3.48
CA PHE A 175 -1.30 9.47 3.45
C PHE A 175 -1.90 9.27 2.06
N MET A 176 -2.05 8.03 1.65
CA MET A 176 -2.80 7.68 0.45
C MET A 176 -3.91 6.70 0.78
N VAL A 177 -5.07 6.89 0.16
CA VAL A 177 -6.19 5.96 0.25
C VAL A 177 -6.53 5.48 -1.15
N VAL A 178 -6.56 4.16 -1.32
CA VAL A 178 -7.16 3.53 -2.49
C VAL A 178 -8.64 3.39 -2.20
N SER A 179 -9.47 4.07 -2.98
CA SER A 179 -10.88 4.25 -2.68
C SER A 179 -11.79 3.68 -3.78
N ASN A 180 -13.08 3.64 -3.48
CA ASN A 180 -14.18 3.23 -4.35
C ASN A 180 -14.89 4.45 -4.98
N SER A 181 -16.05 4.22 -5.60
CA SER A 181 -16.85 5.27 -6.27
C SER A 181 -17.39 6.37 -5.35
N GLU A 182 -17.55 6.09 -4.04
CA GLU A 182 -18.05 7.05 -3.03
C GLU A 182 -16.94 7.91 -2.41
N HIS A 183 -15.83 8.06 -3.12
CA HIS A 183 -14.59 8.67 -2.60
C HIS A 183 -14.74 10.12 -2.10
N LYS A 184 -15.56 10.94 -2.73
CA LYS A 184 -15.72 12.36 -2.36
C LYS A 184 -16.44 12.51 -1.03
N GLU A 185 -17.55 11.82 -0.87
CA GLU A 185 -18.36 11.81 0.34
C GLU A 185 -17.57 11.26 1.51
N ASN A 186 -16.87 10.14 1.31
CA ASN A 186 -16.04 9.52 2.32
C ASN A 186 -14.85 10.42 2.72
N ALA A 187 -14.21 11.11 1.77
CA ALA A 187 -13.13 12.04 2.06
C ALA A 187 -13.61 13.20 2.92
N GLN A 188 -14.75 13.82 2.56
CA GLN A 188 -15.29 14.96 3.30
C GLN A 188 -15.73 14.55 4.71
N GLU A 189 -16.42 13.41 4.85
CA GLU A 189 -16.83 12.86 6.15
C GLU A 189 -15.63 12.65 7.07
N PHE A 190 -14.54 12.07 6.52
CA PHE A 190 -13.31 11.84 7.28
C PHE A 190 -12.64 13.15 7.71
N ILE A 191 -12.51 14.13 6.81
CA ILE A 191 -11.91 15.45 7.10
C ILE A 191 -12.66 16.14 8.24
N ASP A 192 -14.00 16.16 8.17
CA ASP A 192 -14.85 16.78 9.18
C ASP A 192 -14.74 16.08 10.54
N MET A 193 -14.70 14.74 10.53
CA MET A 193 -14.50 13.94 11.73
C MET A 193 -13.14 14.24 12.39
N ILE A 194 -12.06 14.31 11.63
CA ILE A 194 -10.71 14.59 12.17
C ILE A 194 -10.61 16.01 12.68
N LYS A 195 -11.22 16.97 12.01
CA LYS A 195 -11.30 18.36 12.49
C LYS A 195 -11.97 18.44 13.86
N GLN A 196 -13.08 17.71 14.06
CA GLN A 196 -13.81 17.70 15.32
C GLN A 196 -13.06 16.96 16.43
N GLN A 197 -12.50 15.77 16.14
CA GLN A 197 -11.94 14.90 17.16
C GLN A 197 -10.49 15.19 17.52
N MET A 198 -9.71 15.72 16.56
CA MET A 198 -8.26 15.92 16.73
C MET A 198 -7.84 17.39 16.57
N ASN A 199 -8.74 18.26 16.17
CA ASN A 199 -8.43 19.65 15.81
C ASN A 199 -7.27 19.74 14.80
N LEU A 200 -7.31 18.86 13.78
CA LEU A 200 -6.40 18.84 12.63
C LEU A 200 -7.17 19.24 11.38
N LEU A 201 -6.52 20.05 10.55
CA LEU A 201 -6.99 20.36 9.21
C LEU A 201 -6.28 19.44 8.23
N LEU A 202 -7.03 18.84 7.34
CA LEU A 202 -6.49 17.96 6.29
C LEU A 202 -6.81 18.57 4.93
N ASN A 203 -5.81 18.56 4.03
CA ASN A 203 -6.01 18.75 2.61
C ASN A 203 -6.21 17.38 1.95
N CYS A 204 -7.01 17.32 0.89
CA CYS A 204 -7.25 16.11 0.15
C CYS A 204 -7.27 16.36 -1.36
N GLY A 205 -6.28 15.82 -2.06
CA GLY A 205 -6.30 15.71 -3.51
C GLY A 205 -6.94 14.40 -3.95
N ILE A 206 -7.77 14.44 -5.00
CA ILE A 206 -8.49 13.29 -5.54
C ILE A 206 -8.09 13.08 -6.99
N GLY A 207 -7.62 11.89 -7.31
CA GLY A 207 -7.27 11.51 -8.67
C GLY A 207 -7.91 10.18 -9.06
N SER A 208 -8.51 10.12 -10.25
CA SER A 208 -9.05 8.90 -10.82
C SER A 208 -8.41 8.62 -12.18
N GLY A 209 -7.99 7.40 -12.42
CA GLY A 209 -7.31 6.99 -13.64
C GLY A 209 -7.47 5.50 -13.92
N VAL A 210 -7.17 5.12 -15.17
CA VAL A 210 -7.23 3.71 -15.59
C VAL A 210 -6.16 2.86 -14.87
N THR A 211 -5.04 3.50 -14.49
CA THR A 211 -3.97 2.87 -13.71
C THR A 211 -3.80 3.55 -12.35
N ALA A 212 -3.31 2.82 -11.38
CA ALA A 212 -3.07 3.36 -10.04
C ALA A 212 -2.07 4.52 -10.06
N ARG A 213 -1.04 4.44 -10.92
CA ARG A 213 -0.04 5.49 -11.04
C ARG A 213 -0.59 6.78 -11.63
N ASP A 214 -1.48 6.68 -12.63
CA ASP A 214 -2.12 7.86 -13.21
C ASP A 214 -3.07 8.52 -12.20
N ALA A 215 -3.85 7.71 -11.49
CA ALA A 215 -4.69 8.21 -10.40
C ALA A 215 -3.88 8.93 -9.31
N ALA A 216 -2.75 8.35 -8.87
CA ALA A 216 -1.88 8.97 -7.87
C ALA A 216 -1.29 10.31 -8.34
N LYS A 217 -0.83 10.39 -9.61
CA LYS A 217 -0.34 11.66 -10.18
C LYS A 217 -1.39 12.76 -10.18
N LEU A 218 -2.65 12.41 -10.51
CA LEU A 218 -3.75 13.38 -10.50
C LEU A 218 -4.13 13.81 -9.08
N ALA A 219 -4.01 12.92 -8.10
CA ALA A 219 -4.29 13.22 -6.70
C ALA A 219 -3.26 14.16 -6.05
N THR A 220 -2.06 14.26 -6.63
CA THR A 220 -0.95 15.08 -6.09
C THR A 220 -0.76 16.42 -6.83
N GLN A 221 -1.61 16.76 -7.79
CA GLN A 221 -1.63 18.06 -8.49
C GLN A 221 -2.48 19.08 -7.76
#